data_ca4ed8cf0ef7b02fb3a873107660d530
#
_entry.id   ca4ed8cf0ef7b02fb3a873107660d530
#
_cell.length_a   1.000
_cell.length_b   1.000
_cell.length_c   1.000
_cell.angle_alpha   90.00
_cell.angle_beta   90.00
_cell.angle_gamma   90.00
#
_symmetry.space_group_name_H-M   'P 1'
#
loop_
_entity.id
_entity.type
_entity.pdbx_description
1 polymer ?
#
loop_
_entity_poly.entity_id
_entity_poly.type
_entity_poly.pdbx_seq_one_letter_code
_entity_poly.pdbx_strand_id
1 'polypeptide(L)'
;MEKKAEKTRGSRKTGVKGRTTVALDDGRGNLLNAKALGVTDSDAVEVALGDLLEKTRQVGRALQNRREGDPLDYVKLAKLLSEFSTANVYIVDQSGKLLGYTWLPEYESRTLLESLKEGAMPTSLTDKMNRYRESVICDEDVFLFDDPSTGRRPEKHLMYVPIYGAAAERLGTVLLVRFHAPFVVRDVLLAEYLGSLVGIEMLNDRNRTIEEHSRDRIAVQMAMRALSYSEIESMKHIIAELGGQEGVAVASKVADRVGVTRSVIVNALRKLESAGLIESRSLGMKGTYIKVLSPLFVEELGVASSTRVAY
;
A
#
# COMPACT_ATOMS: atom_id res chain seq x y z
N MET A 1 -63.67 -18.71 -38.14
CA MET A 1 -63.63 -18.03 -36.80
C MET A 1 -62.50 -18.66 -36.01
N GLU A 2 -61.29 -18.13 -36.21
CA GLU A 2 -60.08 -18.62 -35.56
C GLU A 2 -59.65 -17.68 -34.45
N LYS A 3 -59.53 -18.22 -33.23
CA LYS A 3 -58.96 -17.51 -32.10
C LYS A 3 -57.45 -17.79 -32.05
N LYS A 4 -56.62 -16.77 -32.34
CA LYS A 4 -55.20 -16.72 -32.13
C LYS A 4 -54.91 -16.75 -30.65
N ALA A 5 -54.16 -17.77 -30.20
CA ALA A 5 -53.58 -17.83 -28.88
C ALA A 5 -52.20 -17.12 -28.88
N GLU A 6 -52.11 -16.09 -28.12
CA GLU A 6 -50.86 -15.32 -27.89
C GLU A 6 -49.98 -16.00 -26.84
N LYS A 7 -48.80 -16.51 -27.28
CA LYS A 7 -47.81 -17.13 -26.43
C LYS A 7 -46.99 -16.04 -25.74
N THR A 8 -47.29 -15.78 -24.49
CA THR A 8 -46.42 -14.97 -23.61
C THR A 8 -45.13 -15.75 -23.32
N ARG A 9 -44.02 -15.26 -23.86
CA ARG A 9 -42.68 -15.69 -23.51
C ARG A 9 -42.35 -15.17 -22.11
N GLY A 10 -42.31 -16.08 -21.14
CA GLY A 10 -41.77 -15.80 -19.80
C GLY A 10 -40.29 -15.50 -19.84
N SER A 11 -39.94 -14.26 -19.61
CA SER A 11 -38.58 -13.84 -19.32
C SER A 11 -38.14 -14.43 -17.98
N ARG A 12 -37.24 -15.40 -18.01
CA ARG A 12 -36.54 -15.87 -16.81
C ARG A 12 -35.63 -14.77 -16.34
N LYS A 13 -36.06 -14.02 -15.33
CA LYS A 13 -35.20 -13.17 -14.53
C LYS A 13 -34.29 -14.09 -13.71
N THR A 14 -33.06 -14.27 -14.14
CA THR A 14 -31.96 -14.75 -13.28
C THR A 14 -31.62 -13.62 -12.32
N GLY A 15 -32.30 -13.60 -11.18
CA GLY A 15 -32.01 -12.67 -10.10
C GLY A 15 -30.70 -13.06 -9.44
N VAL A 16 -29.63 -12.32 -9.68
CA VAL A 16 -28.48 -12.28 -8.81
C VAL A 16 -28.94 -11.55 -7.55
N LYS A 17 -29.36 -12.31 -6.54
CA LYS A 17 -29.65 -11.79 -5.19
C LYS A 17 -28.32 -11.35 -4.58
N GLY A 18 -28.24 -10.10 -4.13
CA GLY A 18 -27.18 -9.66 -3.22
C GLY A 18 -26.31 -8.49 -3.67
N ARG A 19 -26.68 -7.70 -4.67
CA ARG A 19 -25.97 -6.44 -5.00
C ARG A 19 -26.88 -5.27 -4.73
N THR A 20 -26.67 -4.59 -3.61
CA THR A 20 -27.18 -3.23 -3.42
C THR A 20 -26.09 -2.28 -3.85
N THR A 21 -26.13 -1.86 -5.12
CA THR A 21 -25.35 -0.73 -5.58
C THR A 21 -26.03 0.50 -4.98
N VAL A 22 -25.31 1.30 -4.21
CA VAL A 22 -25.80 2.59 -3.75
C VAL A 22 -25.74 3.54 -4.95
N ALA A 23 -26.71 3.45 -5.85
CA ALA A 23 -26.91 4.48 -6.86
C ALA A 23 -27.47 5.72 -6.16
N LEU A 24 -26.69 6.77 -6.07
CA LEU A 24 -27.07 8.06 -5.49
C LEU A 24 -27.95 8.89 -6.43
N ASP A 25 -28.33 8.38 -7.61
CA ASP A 25 -29.13 9.10 -8.59
C ASP A 25 -30.41 8.33 -8.95
N ASP A 26 -31.55 8.84 -8.49
CA ASP A 26 -32.87 8.44 -8.99
C ASP A 26 -33.33 9.31 -10.18
N GLY A 27 -32.43 10.11 -10.75
CA GLY A 27 -32.74 10.99 -11.89
C GLY A 27 -33.67 12.18 -11.59
N ARG A 28 -33.99 12.46 -10.33
CA ARG A 28 -34.92 13.51 -9.93
C ARG A 28 -34.33 14.62 -9.06
N GLY A 29 -33.01 14.63 -8.85
CA GLY A 29 -32.33 15.71 -8.12
C GLY A 29 -32.78 15.87 -6.67
N ASN A 30 -33.37 14.84 -6.07
CA ASN A 30 -33.70 14.85 -4.66
C ASN A 30 -32.43 14.61 -3.84
N LEU A 31 -32.01 15.64 -3.17
CA LEU A 31 -31.05 15.62 -2.06
C LEU A 31 -31.32 14.39 -1.18
N LEU A 32 -30.25 13.71 -0.82
CA LEU A 32 -30.13 12.57 0.12
C LEU A 32 -31.38 12.40 0.99
N ASN A 33 -32.22 11.42 0.66
CA ASN A 33 -33.42 11.16 1.43
C ASN A 33 -33.01 10.87 2.87
N ALA A 34 -33.59 11.56 3.84
CA ALA A 34 -33.35 11.38 5.27
C ALA A 34 -33.38 9.89 5.69
N LYS A 35 -34.21 9.09 5.04
CA LYS A 35 -34.29 7.63 5.19
C LYS A 35 -33.00 6.92 4.77
N ALA A 36 -32.28 7.41 3.75
CA ALA A 36 -30.98 6.87 3.32
C ALA A 36 -29.85 7.22 4.30
N LEU A 37 -30.02 8.28 5.11
CA LEU A 37 -29.14 8.62 6.22
C LEU A 37 -29.49 7.85 7.50
N GLY A 38 -30.56 7.05 7.50
CA GLY A 38 -31.06 6.32 8.68
C GLY A 38 -31.80 7.23 9.68
N VAL A 39 -32.29 8.41 9.25
CA VAL A 39 -32.91 9.42 10.11
C VAL A 39 -34.21 9.90 9.48
N THR A 40 -35.26 10.06 10.28
CA THR A 40 -36.62 10.42 9.80
C THR A 40 -37.06 11.81 10.23
N ASP A 41 -36.32 12.48 11.09
CA ASP A 41 -36.64 13.81 11.63
C ASP A 41 -35.57 14.83 11.22
N SER A 42 -35.98 16.09 10.95
CA SER A 42 -35.13 17.18 10.49
C SER A 42 -33.98 17.47 11.47
N ASP A 43 -34.29 17.52 12.77
CA ASP A 43 -33.30 17.80 13.83
C ASP A 43 -32.30 16.65 13.94
N ALA A 44 -32.77 15.41 13.79
CA ALA A 44 -31.94 14.24 13.80
C ALA A 44 -31.04 14.15 12.53
N VAL A 45 -31.47 14.69 11.40
CA VAL A 45 -30.63 14.84 10.18
C VAL A 45 -29.49 15.82 10.43
N GLU A 46 -29.76 16.96 11.04
CA GLU A 46 -28.75 17.97 11.33
C GLU A 46 -27.68 17.44 12.32
N VAL A 47 -28.11 16.73 13.35
CA VAL A 47 -27.19 16.06 14.30
C VAL A 47 -26.33 15.02 13.59
N ALA A 48 -26.92 14.19 12.71
CA ALA A 48 -26.17 13.18 11.95
C ALA A 48 -25.16 13.79 10.98
N LEU A 49 -25.48 14.91 10.35
CA LEU A 49 -24.54 15.66 9.50
C LEU A 49 -23.43 16.31 10.31
N GLY A 50 -23.74 16.83 11.51
CA GLY A 50 -22.74 17.36 12.44
C GLY A 50 -21.74 16.29 12.89
N ASP A 51 -22.21 15.09 13.24
CA ASP A 51 -21.36 13.94 13.57
C ASP A 51 -20.47 13.52 12.39
N LEU A 52 -21.05 13.44 11.18
CA LEU A 52 -20.30 13.13 9.97
C LEU A 52 -19.19 14.17 9.70
N LEU A 53 -19.51 15.46 9.84
CA LEU A 53 -18.55 16.54 9.67
C LEU A 53 -17.40 16.45 10.67
N GLU A 54 -17.69 16.16 11.94
CA GLU A 54 -16.63 16.01 12.94
C GLU A 54 -15.76 14.81 12.67
N LYS A 55 -16.31 13.67 12.26
CA LYS A 55 -15.56 12.48 11.87
C LYS A 55 -14.66 12.73 10.65
N THR A 56 -15.15 13.42 9.62
CA THR A 56 -14.32 13.80 8.46
C THR A 56 -13.18 14.74 8.85
N ARG A 57 -13.42 15.67 9.77
CA ARG A 57 -12.38 16.54 10.33
C ARG A 57 -11.34 15.77 11.11
N GLN A 58 -11.74 14.76 11.89
CA GLN A 58 -10.81 13.92 12.65
C GLN A 58 -9.90 13.10 11.72
N VAL A 59 -10.43 12.55 10.63
CA VAL A 59 -9.62 11.88 9.61
C VAL A 59 -8.63 12.86 8.97
N GLY A 60 -9.08 14.05 8.58
CA GLY A 60 -8.21 15.10 8.02
C GLY A 60 -7.08 15.50 8.98
N ARG A 61 -7.40 15.73 10.27
CA ARG A 61 -6.38 16.05 11.30
C ARG A 61 -5.38 14.91 11.50
N ALA A 62 -5.81 13.66 11.43
CA ALA A 62 -4.92 12.51 11.58
C ALA A 62 -3.84 12.46 10.49
N LEU A 63 -4.16 12.93 9.27
CA LEU A 63 -3.22 13.06 8.17
C LEU A 63 -2.34 14.31 8.29
N GLN A 64 -2.92 15.46 8.69
CA GLN A 64 -2.20 16.74 8.82
C GLN A 64 -1.17 16.75 9.95
N ASN A 65 -1.36 16.00 11.03
CA ASN A 65 -0.45 15.95 12.17
C ASN A 65 0.82 15.12 11.93
N ARG A 66 1.10 14.77 10.70
CA ARG A 66 2.28 14.02 10.26
C ARG A 66 3.39 15.01 9.88
N ARG A 67 4.64 14.66 10.19
CA ARG A 67 5.80 15.43 9.70
C ARG A 67 5.98 15.16 8.21
N GLU A 68 6.48 16.16 7.51
CA GLU A 68 6.85 15.98 6.10
C GLU A 68 7.91 14.89 5.98
N GLY A 69 7.63 13.88 5.13
CA GLY A 69 8.51 12.72 4.94
C GLY A 69 8.17 11.48 5.77
N ASP A 70 7.34 11.59 6.81
CA ASP A 70 6.92 10.39 7.56
C ASP A 70 6.00 9.50 6.70
N PRO A 71 6.14 8.17 6.74
CA PRO A 71 5.24 7.26 6.04
C PRO A 71 3.82 7.37 6.58
N LEU A 72 2.83 7.06 5.73
CA LEU A 72 1.43 7.03 6.15
C LEU A 72 1.19 5.91 7.15
N ASP A 73 0.57 6.25 8.28
CA ASP A 73 0.14 5.29 9.29
C ASP A 73 -1.25 4.72 8.91
N TYR A 74 -1.24 3.72 8.04
CA TYR A 74 -2.45 3.03 7.58
C TYR A 74 -3.21 2.34 8.73
N VAL A 75 -2.49 1.87 9.76
CA VAL A 75 -3.10 1.21 10.93
C VAL A 75 -3.93 2.23 11.72
N LYS A 76 -3.39 3.43 11.93
CA LYS A 76 -4.11 4.52 12.60
C LYS A 76 -5.37 4.93 11.83
N LEU A 77 -5.29 5.01 10.50
CA LEU A 77 -6.45 5.32 9.67
C LEU A 77 -7.50 4.21 9.69
N ALA A 78 -7.07 2.95 9.60
CA ALA A 78 -7.96 1.81 9.74
C ALA A 78 -8.67 1.82 11.10
N LYS A 79 -7.97 2.13 12.19
CA LYS A 79 -8.52 2.22 13.54
C LYS A 79 -9.59 3.32 13.64
N LEU A 80 -9.30 4.52 13.13
CA LEU A 80 -10.27 5.62 13.12
C LEU A 80 -11.54 5.24 12.37
N LEU A 81 -11.41 4.66 11.18
CA LEU A 81 -12.57 4.25 10.39
C LEU A 81 -13.36 3.12 11.09
N SER A 82 -12.66 2.19 11.74
CA SER A 82 -13.27 1.12 12.53
C SER A 82 -14.09 1.66 13.69
N GLU A 83 -13.54 2.62 14.44
CA GLU A 83 -14.26 3.29 15.54
C GLU A 83 -15.51 4.02 15.05
N PHE A 84 -15.44 4.68 13.88
CA PHE A 84 -16.56 5.44 13.32
C PHE A 84 -17.65 4.55 12.72
N SER A 85 -17.26 3.43 12.15
CA SER A 85 -18.16 2.52 11.42
C SER A 85 -18.53 1.27 12.22
N THR A 86 -17.93 1.04 13.38
CA THR A 86 -18.09 -0.19 14.19
C THR A 86 -17.93 -1.44 13.29
N ALA A 87 -16.82 -1.48 12.57
CA ALA A 87 -16.53 -2.52 11.58
C ALA A 87 -15.05 -2.91 11.62
N ASN A 88 -14.75 -4.12 11.19
CA ASN A 88 -13.37 -4.48 10.84
C ASN A 88 -12.96 -3.72 9.59
N VAL A 89 -11.76 -3.17 9.54
CA VAL A 89 -11.25 -2.38 8.42
C VAL A 89 -9.92 -2.93 7.95
N TYR A 90 -9.80 -3.11 6.64
CA TYR A 90 -8.57 -3.57 5.98
C TYR A 90 -8.26 -2.63 4.81
N ILE A 91 -7.06 -2.05 4.80
CA ILE A 91 -6.56 -1.23 3.71
C ILE A 91 -5.54 -2.08 2.97
N VAL A 92 -5.82 -2.37 1.71
CA VAL A 92 -4.99 -3.24 0.87
C VAL A 92 -4.60 -2.52 -0.41
N ASP A 93 -3.42 -2.81 -0.93
CA ASP A 93 -3.02 -2.34 -2.24
C ASP A 93 -3.64 -3.19 -3.37
N GLN A 94 -3.36 -2.83 -4.61
CA GLN A 94 -3.87 -3.54 -5.78
C GLN A 94 -3.39 -5.00 -5.87
N SER A 95 -2.25 -5.33 -5.29
CA SER A 95 -1.70 -6.69 -5.25
C SER A 95 -2.34 -7.57 -4.16
N GLY A 96 -3.10 -6.96 -3.23
CA GLY A 96 -3.66 -7.62 -2.06
C GLY A 96 -2.79 -7.53 -0.82
N LYS A 97 -1.65 -6.82 -0.87
CA LYS A 97 -0.81 -6.59 0.30
C LYS A 97 -1.54 -5.73 1.31
N LEU A 98 -1.54 -6.16 2.57
CA LEU A 98 -2.11 -5.42 3.69
C LEU A 98 -1.21 -4.24 4.05
N LEU A 99 -1.75 -3.03 3.92
CA LEU A 99 -1.08 -1.79 4.31
C LEU A 99 -1.39 -1.42 5.76
N GLY A 100 -2.64 -1.62 6.17
CA GLY A 100 -3.08 -1.42 7.53
C GLY A 100 -4.42 -2.08 7.78
N TYR A 101 -4.66 -2.48 9.01
CA TYR A 101 -5.92 -3.12 9.39
C TYR A 101 -6.20 -2.96 10.88
N THR A 102 -7.48 -3.14 11.21
CA THR A 102 -7.96 -3.31 12.57
C THR A 102 -9.20 -4.19 12.57
N TRP A 103 -9.40 -4.94 13.64
CA TRP A 103 -10.59 -5.76 13.81
C TRP A 103 -11.13 -5.65 15.23
N LEU A 104 -12.41 -5.92 15.34
CA LEU A 104 -13.09 -6.01 16.63
C LEU A 104 -12.85 -7.43 17.22
N PRO A 105 -12.43 -7.57 18.49
CA PRO A 105 -12.03 -8.85 19.08
C PRO A 105 -13.08 -9.97 18.99
N GLU A 106 -14.35 -9.60 18.95
CA GLU A 106 -15.51 -10.52 18.87
C GLU A 106 -15.66 -11.24 17.53
N TYR A 107 -14.91 -10.81 16.50
CA TYR A 107 -15.02 -11.28 15.12
C TYR A 107 -13.72 -11.84 14.56
N GLU A 108 -12.93 -12.39 15.45
CA GLU A 108 -11.67 -13.06 15.07
C GLU A 108 -11.95 -14.41 14.43
N SER A 109 -11.35 -14.68 13.27
CA SER A 109 -11.34 -15.99 12.64
C SER A 109 -9.92 -16.49 12.42
N ARG A 110 -9.73 -17.82 12.51
CA ARG A 110 -8.42 -18.43 12.32
C ARG A 110 -7.88 -18.19 10.91
N THR A 111 -8.73 -18.30 9.89
CA THR A 111 -8.38 -18.06 8.49
C THR A 111 -7.94 -16.60 8.27
N LEU A 112 -8.64 -15.66 8.90
CA LEU A 112 -8.25 -14.25 8.87
C LEU A 112 -6.88 -14.03 9.50
N LEU A 113 -6.63 -14.61 10.68
CA LEU A 113 -5.35 -14.49 11.37
C LEU A 113 -4.18 -15.04 10.55
N GLU A 114 -4.39 -16.13 9.81
CA GLU A 114 -3.38 -16.68 8.90
C GLU A 114 -3.06 -15.67 7.78
N SER A 115 -4.06 -15.11 7.12
CA SER A 115 -3.87 -14.07 6.09
C SER A 115 -3.18 -12.81 6.64
N LEU A 116 -3.53 -12.40 7.86
CA LEU A 116 -2.89 -11.25 8.51
C LEU A 116 -1.40 -11.51 8.82
N LYS A 117 -1.04 -12.76 9.18
CA LYS A 117 0.36 -13.15 9.40
C LYS A 117 1.17 -13.17 8.11
N GLU A 118 0.54 -13.55 6.99
CA GLU A 118 1.15 -13.50 5.66
C GLU A 118 1.28 -12.06 5.12
N GLY A 119 0.58 -11.10 5.72
CA GLY A 119 0.58 -9.70 5.32
C GLY A 119 -0.14 -9.44 3.99
N ALA A 120 -0.98 -10.38 3.55
CA ALA A 120 -1.71 -10.29 2.29
C ALA A 120 -3.11 -10.91 2.37
N MET A 121 -4.03 -10.40 1.58
CA MET A 121 -5.34 -10.99 1.37
C MET A 121 -5.26 -12.15 0.36
N PRO A 122 -6.13 -13.18 0.49
CA PRO A 122 -6.20 -14.25 -0.49
C PRO A 122 -6.43 -13.70 -1.92
N THR A 123 -5.74 -14.28 -2.89
CA THR A 123 -5.80 -13.85 -4.30
C THR A 123 -7.24 -13.78 -4.84
N SER A 124 -8.08 -14.78 -4.49
CA SER A 124 -9.48 -14.80 -4.91
C SER A 124 -10.28 -13.60 -4.40
N LEU A 125 -10.01 -13.14 -3.18
CA LEU A 125 -10.64 -11.94 -2.62
C LEU A 125 -10.06 -10.68 -3.24
N THR A 126 -8.76 -10.62 -3.46
CA THR A 126 -8.07 -9.53 -4.14
C THR A 126 -8.60 -9.31 -5.55
N ASP A 127 -8.72 -10.38 -6.34
CA ASP A 127 -9.29 -10.32 -7.69
C ASP A 127 -10.74 -9.83 -7.68
N LYS A 128 -11.51 -10.24 -6.69
CA LYS A 128 -12.88 -9.78 -6.51
C LYS A 128 -12.93 -8.29 -6.17
N MET A 129 -12.13 -7.82 -5.21
CA MET A 129 -12.03 -6.42 -4.84
C MET A 129 -11.66 -5.55 -6.05
N ASN A 130 -10.72 -6.01 -6.87
CA ASN A 130 -10.23 -5.28 -8.03
C ASN A 130 -11.26 -5.14 -9.18
N ARG A 131 -12.35 -5.94 -9.17
CA ARG A 131 -13.44 -5.82 -10.17
C ARG A 131 -14.39 -4.66 -9.90
N TYR A 132 -14.47 -4.21 -8.66
CA TYR A 132 -15.37 -3.11 -8.30
C TYR A 132 -14.73 -1.79 -8.65
N ARG A 133 -15.42 -0.97 -9.44
CA ARG A 133 -15.00 0.37 -9.84
C ARG A 133 -15.57 1.46 -8.95
N GLU A 134 -16.63 1.16 -8.25
CA GLU A 134 -17.36 2.04 -7.34
C GLU A 134 -17.53 1.34 -6.00
N SER A 135 -17.88 2.09 -4.97
CA SER A 135 -18.15 1.54 -3.65
C SER A 135 -19.37 0.62 -3.71
N VAL A 136 -19.23 -0.58 -3.16
CA VAL A 136 -20.27 -1.60 -3.19
C VAL A 136 -20.47 -2.18 -1.80
N ILE A 137 -21.72 -2.22 -1.36
CA ILE A 137 -22.16 -2.96 -0.18
C ILE A 137 -22.72 -4.29 -0.66
N CYS A 138 -22.31 -5.38 -0.07
CA CYS A 138 -22.81 -6.70 -0.38
C CYS A 138 -22.86 -7.61 0.87
N ASP A 139 -23.87 -8.48 0.89
CA ASP A 139 -24.08 -9.48 1.93
C ASP A 139 -23.58 -10.84 1.43
N GLU A 140 -22.37 -10.85 0.87
CA GLU A 140 -21.80 -12.06 0.28
C GLU A 140 -21.13 -12.94 1.33
N ASP A 141 -21.20 -14.25 1.09
CA ASP A 141 -20.51 -15.22 1.91
C ASP A 141 -19.02 -15.24 1.56
N VAL A 142 -18.18 -14.63 2.41
CA VAL A 142 -16.73 -14.64 2.28
C VAL A 142 -16.17 -15.51 3.41
N PHE A 143 -15.68 -16.68 3.07
CA PHE A 143 -15.18 -17.69 4.02
C PHE A 143 -14.05 -17.19 4.92
N LEU A 144 -13.33 -16.12 4.53
CA LEU A 144 -12.26 -15.54 5.32
C LEU A 144 -12.71 -15.14 6.74
N PHE A 145 -13.98 -14.77 6.88
CA PHE A 145 -14.54 -14.30 8.15
C PHE A 145 -15.38 -15.40 8.86
N ASP A 146 -15.39 -16.62 8.34
CA ASP A 146 -16.00 -17.75 9.00
C ASP A 146 -15.03 -18.40 9.98
N ASP A 147 -15.55 -18.98 11.04
CA ASP A 147 -14.75 -19.79 11.95
C ASP A 147 -14.95 -21.27 11.66
N PRO A 148 -14.02 -21.92 10.96
CA PRO A 148 -14.15 -23.34 10.63
C PRO A 148 -14.14 -24.25 11.86
N SER A 149 -13.54 -23.82 12.98
CA SER A 149 -13.42 -24.62 14.21
C SER A 149 -14.73 -24.75 14.95
N THR A 150 -15.57 -23.73 14.89
CA THR A 150 -16.89 -23.68 15.53
C THR A 150 -18.03 -23.92 14.54
N GLY A 151 -17.75 -23.93 13.23
CA GLY A 151 -18.76 -23.95 12.18
C GLY A 151 -19.63 -22.70 12.14
N ARG A 152 -19.24 -21.65 12.86
CA ARG A 152 -20.00 -20.41 12.98
C ARG A 152 -19.85 -19.58 11.70
N ARG A 153 -20.98 -19.24 11.10
CA ARG A 153 -21.08 -18.32 9.95
C ARG A 153 -21.90 -17.12 10.39
N PRO A 154 -21.24 -16.07 10.93
CA PRO A 154 -21.96 -14.90 11.37
C PRO A 154 -22.56 -14.16 10.16
N GLU A 155 -23.73 -13.54 10.37
CA GLU A 155 -24.26 -12.59 9.41
C GLU A 155 -23.25 -11.45 9.26
N LYS A 156 -22.83 -11.16 8.03
CA LYS A 156 -21.79 -10.19 7.73
C LYS A 156 -22.15 -9.37 6.52
N HIS A 157 -21.89 -8.09 6.65
CA HIS A 157 -22.04 -7.09 5.61
C HIS A 157 -20.66 -6.60 5.19
N LEU A 158 -20.35 -6.67 3.90
CA LEU A 158 -19.09 -6.23 3.36
C LEU A 158 -19.28 -4.94 2.58
N MET A 159 -18.33 -4.03 2.72
CA MET A 159 -18.25 -2.83 1.91
C MET A 159 -16.87 -2.73 1.29
N TYR A 160 -16.84 -2.69 -0.04
CA TYR A 160 -15.63 -2.51 -0.83
C TYR A 160 -15.56 -1.07 -1.31
N VAL A 161 -14.54 -0.35 -0.94
CA VAL A 161 -14.30 1.03 -1.36
C VAL A 161 -13.00 1.09 -2.15
N PRO A 162 -13.07 1.30 -3.48
CA PRO A 162 -11.89 1.38 -4.30
C PRO A 162 -11.07 2.64 -3.99
N ILE A 163 -9.75 2.48 -3.92
CA ILE A 163 -8.80 3.58 -3.77
C ILE A 163 -8.25 3.92 -5.15
N TYR A 164 -8.41 5.18 -5.55
CA TYR A 164 -7.90 5.68 -6.81
C TYR A 164 -6.86 6.77 -6.59
N GLY A 165 -5.87 6.78 -7.47
CA GLY A 165 -4.90 7.85 -7.60
C GLY A 165 -5.27 8.82 -8.72
N ALA A 166 -4.26 9.55 -9.21
CA ALA A 166 -4.42 10.42 -10.37
C ALA A 166 -4.82 9.62 -11.62
N ALA A 167 -5.54 10.28 -12.54
CA ALA A 167 -6.02 9.69 -13.80
C ALA A 167 -6.83 8.38 -13.64
N ALA A 168 -7.54 8.22 -12.51
CA ALA A 168 -8.32 7.02 -12.19
C ALA A 168 -7.47 5.72 -12.12
N GLU A 169 -6.20 5.83 -11.84
CA GLU A 169 -5.35 4.66 -11.56
C GLU A 169 -5.84 3.97 -10.28
N ARG A 170 -6.12 2.67 -10.36
CA ARG A 170 -6.49 1.88 -9.19
C ARG A 170 -5.25 1.63 -8.33
N LEU A 171 -5.29 2.02 -7.06
CA LEU A 171 -4.18 1.83 -6.12
C LEU A 171 -4.44 0.73 -5.09
N GLY A 172 -5.71 0.50 -4.75
CA GLY A 172 -6.06 -0.48 -3.74
C GLY A 172 -7.54 -0.50 -3.39
N THR A 173 -7.85 -1.01 -2.21
CA THR A 173 -9.22 -1.09 -1.69
C THR A 173 -9.23 -0.90 -0.18
N VAL A 174 -10.22 -0.16 0.33
CA VAL A 174 -10.62 -0.24 1.73
C VAL A 174 -11.76 -1.26 1.82
N LEU A 175 -11.53 -2.34 2.54
CA LEU A 175 -12.54 -3.36 2.83
C LEU A 175 -13.03 -3.15 4.26
N LEU A 176 -14.34 -3.00 4.42
CA LEU A 176 -14.99 -2.99 5.73
C LEU A 176 -15.87 -4.23 5.87
N VAL A 177 -15.85 -4.81 7.07
CA VAL A 177 -16.70 -5.97 7.41
C VAL A 177 -17.40 -5.67 8.72
N ARG A 178 -18.73 -5.64 8.67
CA ARG A 178 -19.58 -5.43 9.84
C ARG A 178 -20.45 -6.65 10.06
N PHE A 179 -20.69 -6.94 11.32
CA PHE A 179 -21.53 -8.04 11.75
C PHE A 179 -22.80 -7.46 12.38
N HIS A 180 -23.94 -8.15 12.19
CA HIS A 180 -25.25 -7.85 12.78
C HIS A 180 -25.97 -6.56 12.35
N ALA A 181 -25.34 -5.70 11.55
CA ALA A 181 -26.01 -4.48 11.07
C ALA A 181 -25.52 -4.08 9.68
N PRO A 182 -26.40 -3.73 8.75
CA PRO A 182 -26.03 -3.28 7.41
C PRO A 182 -25.31 -1.93 7.47
N PHE A 183 -24.50 -1.67 6.45
CA PHE A 183 -23.91 -0.34 6.24
C PHE A 183 -24.97 0.64 5.73
N VAL A 184 -24.84 1.88 6.17
CA VAL A 184 -25.70 3.00 5.73
C VAL A 184 -24.88 4.01 4.93
N VAL A 185 -25.55 4.93 4.22
CA VAL A 185 -24.91 5.93 3.35
C VAL A 185 -23.82 6.73 4.07
N ARG A 186 -24.01 7.05 5.34
CA ARG A 186 -22.97 7.72 6.17
C ARG A 186 -21.67 6.93 6.23
N ASP A 187 -21.75 5.61 6.36
CA ASP A 187 -20.56 4.75 6.42
C ASP A 187 -19.82 4.76 5.07
N VAL A 188 -20.57 4.76 3.97
CA VAL A 188 -20.01 4.85 2.60
C VAL A 188 -19.28 6.18 2.43
N LEU A 189 -19.93 7.32 2.78
CA LEU A 189 -19.31 8.64 2.67
C LEU A 189 -18.01 8.76 3.45
N LEU A 190 -17.96 8.25 4.68
CA LEU A 190 -16.74 8.24 5.50
C LEU A 190 -15.66 7.37 4.88
N ALA A 191 -16.01 6.20 4.39
CA ALA A 191 -15.05 5.26 3.81
C ALA A 191 -14.52 5.76 2.44
N GLU A 192 -15.36 6.36 1.61
CA GLU A 192 -14.93 6.99 0.34
C GLU A 192 -14.03 8.22 0.58
N TYR A 193 -14.38 9.05 1.57
CA TYR A 193 -13.54 10.18 1.96
C TYR A 193 -12.16 9.70 2.42
N LEU A 194 -12.10 8.68 3.30
CA LEU A 194 -10.84 8.09 3.73
C LEU A 194 -10.10 7.44 2.55
N GLY A 195 -10.79 6.70 1.70
CA GLY A 195 -10.20 6.08 0.50
C GLY A 195 -9.57 7.10 -0.43
N SER A 196 -10.21 8.25 -0.63
CA SER A 196 -9.68 9.35 -1.44
C SER A 196 -8.41 9.95 -0.83
N LEU A 197 -8.39 10.18 0.49
CA LEU A 197 -7.21 10.68 1.19
C LEU A 197 -6.05 9.68 1.16
N VAL A 198 -6.34 8.39 1.40
CA VAL A 198 -5.35 7.31 1.29
C VAL A 198 -4.77 7.26 -0.12
N GLY A 199 -5.60 7.41 -1.15
CA GLY A 199 -5.16 7.43 -2.55
C GLY A 199 -4.17 8.56 -2.85
N ILE A 200 -4.43 9.78 -2.36
CA ILE A 200 -3.51 10.91 -2.48
C ILE A 200 -2.18 10.60 -1.81
N GLU A 201 -2.20 10.06 -0.60
CA GLU A 201 -0.98 9.75 0.14
C GLU A 201 -0.19 8.59 -0.46
N MET A 202 -0.86 7.56 -0.98
CA MET A 202 -0.19 6.47 -1.73
C MET A 202 0.55 6.99 -2.95
N LEU A 203 -0.03 7.97 -3.66
CA LEU A 203 0.64 8.64 -4.79
C LEU A 203 1.85 9.46 -4.32
N ASN A 204 1.71 10.20 -3.23
CA ASN A 204 2.80 11.00 -2.68
C ASN A 204 3.98 10.10 -2.27
N ASP A 205 3.71 8.99 -1.58
CA ASP A 205 4.73 8.01 -1.18
C ASP A 205 5.41 7.37 -2.41
N ARG A 206 4.64 7.00 -3.42
CA ARG A 206 5.17 6.47 -4.69
C ARG A 206 6.05 7.48 -5.42
N ASN A 207 5.60 8.72 -5.55
CA ASN A 207 6.36 9.79 -6.20
C ASN A 207 7.68 10.06 -5.47
N ARG A 208 7.64 10.10 -4.14
CA ARG A 208 8.85 10.25 -3.31
C ARG A 208 9.85 9.10 -3.56
N THR A 209 9.38 7.86 -3.57
CA THR A 209 10.24 6.71 -3.86
C THR A 209 10.86 6.80 -5.26
N ILE A 210 10.09 7.21 -6.28
CA ILE A 210 10.59 7.40 -7.64
C ILE A 210 11.65 8.53 -7.67
N GLU A 211 11.41 9.62 -6.97
CA GLU A 211 12.37 10.73 -6.90
C GLU A 211 13.67 10.30 -6.19
N GLU A 212 13.59 9.58 -5.08
CA GLU A 212 14.74 9.05 -4.36
C GLU A 212 15.57 8.13 -5.26
N HIS A 213 14.92 7.17 -5.91
CA HIS A 213 15.60 6.29 -6.88
C HIS A 213 16.21 7.05 -8.06
N SER A 214 15.55 8.10 -8.56
CA SER A 214 16.08 8.93 -9.64
C SER A 214 17.30 9.71 -9.21
N ARG A 215 17.29 10.28 -8.00
CA ARG A 215 18.45 10.99 -7.43
C ARG A 215 19.63 10.07 -7.23
N ASP A 216 19.40 8.87 -6.65
CA ASP A 216 20.43 7.86 -6.48
C ASP A 216 21.05 7.44 -7.82
N ARG A 217 20.21 7.20 -8.83
CA ARG A 217 20.68 6.84 -10.17
C ARG A 217 21.55 7.93 -10.79
N ILE A 218 21.15 9.20 -10.66
CA ILE A 218 21.94 10.34 -11.16
C ILE A 218 23.27 10.42 -10.40
N ALA A 219 23.26 10.28 -9.07
CA ALA A 219 24.47 10.31 -8.26
C ALA A 219 25.45 9.18 -8.66
N VAL A 220 24.95 7.96 -8.84
CA VAL A 220 25.75 6.81 -9.31
C VAL A 220 26.34 7.10 -10.69
N GLN A 221 25.54 7.57 -11.66
CA GLN A 221 26.03 7.87 -13.01
C GLN A 221 27.09 8.98 -13.01
N MET A 222 26.90 10.03 -12.24
CA MET A 222 27.88 11.12 -12.12
C MET A 222 29.20 10.62 -11.51
N ALA A 223 29.12 9.83 -10.45
CA ALA A 223 30.31 9.25 -9.83
C ALA A 223 31.04 8.30 -10.76
N MET A 224 30.32 7.42 -11.46
CA MET A 224 30.91 6.50 -12.44
C MET A 224 31.63 7.22 -13.58
N ARG A 225 31.07 8.34 -14.08
CA ARG A 225 31.72 9.18 -15.11
C ARG A 225 32.97 9.92 -14.58
N ALA A 226 33.04 10.20 -13.30
CA ALA A 226 34.18 10.87 -12.65
C ALA A 226 35.36 9.92 -12.36
N LEU A 227 35.11 8.60 -12.39
CA LEU A 227 36.13 7.59 -12.19
C LEU A 227 36.84 7.25 -13.51
N SER A 228 38.17 7.09 -13.43
CA SER A 228 38.96 6.50 -14.52
C SER A 228 38.74 4.99 -14.61
N TYR A 229 39.09 4.37 -15.71
CA TYR A 229 39.01 2.93 -15.90
C TYR A 229 39.72 2.16 -14.78
N SER A 230 40.94 2.58 -14.42
CA SER A 230 41.72 1.95 -13.35
C SER A 230 41.08 2.10 -11.98
N GLU A 231 40.39 3.23 -11.72
CA GLU A 231 39.62 3.45 -10.49
C GLU A 231 38.39 2.53 -10.43
N ILE A 232 37.65 2.35 -11.55
CA ILE A 232 36.50 1.45 -11.66
C ILE A 232 36.92 0.00 -11.42
N GLU A 233 37.98 -0.48 -12.09
CA GLU A 233 38.48 -1.84 -11.88
C GLU A 233 38.95 -2.07 -10.45
N SER A 234 39.61 -1.10 -9.83
CA SER A 234 39.99 -1.18 -8.43
C SER A 234 38.77 -1.30 -7.51
N MET A 235 37.71 -0.54 -7.77
CA MET A 235 36.48 -0.60 -6.97
C MET A 235 35.74 -1.90 -7.14
N LYS A 236 35.70 -2.50 -8.32
CA LYS A 236 35.16 -3.85 -8.54
C LYS A 236 35.83 -4.89 -7.64
N HIS A 237 37.15 -4.86 -7.61
CA HIS A 237 37.92 -5.78 -6.75
C HIS A 237 37.67 -5.54 -5.27
N ILE A 238 37.58 -4.27 -4.85
CA ILE A 238 37.27 -3.93 -3.45
C ILE A 238 35.88 -4.44 -3.07
N ILE A 239 34.85 -4.15 -3.85
CA ILE A 239 33.47 -4.56 -3.56
C ILE A 239 33.35 -6.09 -3.53
N ALA A 240 34.02 -6.79 -4.46
CA ALA A 240 34.08 -8.26 -4.46
C ALA A 240 34.76 -8.82 -3.20
N GLU A 241 35.81 -8.15 -2.69
CA GLU A 241 36.54 -8.58 -1.47
C GLU A 241 35.73 -8.32 -0.19
N LEU A 242 34.84 -7.32 -0.17
CA LEU A 242 33.99 -7.05 0.99
C LEU A 242 33.03 -8.21 1.29
N GLY A 243 32.58 -8.96 0.28
CA GLY A 243 31.67 -10.09 0.44
C GLY A 243 30.26 -9.73 0.89
N GLY A 244 29.92 -8.41 0.93
CA GLY A 244 28.63 -7.87 1.38
C GLY A 244 28.57 -6.36 1.23
N GLN A 245 27.64 -5.74 1.96
CA GLN A 245 27.45 -4.28 1.92
C GLN A 245 28.55 -3.51 2.67
N GLU A 246 29.29 -4.14 3.57
CA GLU A 246 30.36 -3.50 4.33
C GLU A 246 31.48 -4.50 4.67
N GLY A 247 32.69 -3.98 4.86
CA GLY A 247 33.84 -4.79 5.20
C GLY A 247 35.14 -3.99 5.25
N VAL A 248 36.26 -4.69 5.41
CA VAL A 248 37.58 -4.09 5.45
C VAL A 248 38.39 -4.53 4.23
N ALA A 249 38.87 -3.58 3.46
CA ALA A 249 39.78 -3.82 2.35
C ALA A 249 41.16 -3.21 2.63
N VAL A 250 42.21 -3.90 2.19
CA VAL A 250 43.59 -3.41 2.30
C VAL A 250 44.02 -2.84 0.96
N ALA A 251 43.97 -1.50 0.83
CA ALA A 251 44.22 -0.79 -0.42
C ALA A 251 45.54 -1.17 -1.12
N SER A 252 46.62 -1.47 -0.39
CA SER A 252 47.89 -1.91 -0.98
C SER A 252 47.75 -3.28 -1.64
N LYS A 253 47.07 -4.25 -1.00
CA LYS A 253 46.84 -5.58 -1.58
C LYS A 253 45.99 -5.54 -2.84
N VAL A 254 44.98 -4.70 -2.83
CA VAL A 254 44.14 -4.50 -4.04
C VAL A 254 44.93 -3.79 -5.13
N ALA A 255 45.74 -2.79 -4.79
CA ALA A 255 46.63 -2.09 -5.73
C ALA A 255 47.60 -3.02 -6.42
N ASP A 256 48.26 -3.90 -5.66
CA ASP A 256 49.21 -4.91 -6.20
C ASP A 256 48.47 -5.89 -7.14
N ARG A 257 47.26 -6.31 -6.80
CA ARG A 257 46.47 -7.25 -7.61
C ARG A 257 45.98 -6.66 -8.91
N VAL A 258 45.58 -5.40 -8.91
CA VAL A 258 45.04 -4.70 -10.09
C VAL A 258 46.14 -4.04 -10.93
N GLY A 259 47.37 -3.95 -10.42
CA GLY A 259 48.48 -3.30 -11.10
C GLY A 259 48.40 -1.76 -11.10
N VAL A 260 47.86 -1.20 -10.03
CA VAL A 260 47.73 0.27 -9.83
C VAL A 260 48.45 0.72 -8.59
N THR A 261 48.57 2.03 -8.40
CA THR A 261 49.12 2.58 -7.16
C THR A 261 48.04 2.72 -6.10
N ARG A 262 48.43 2.66 -4.82
CA ARG A 262 47.53 2.91 -3.68
C ARG A 262 46.79 4.24 -3.81
N SER A 263 47.43 5.27 -4.40
CA SER A 263 46.83 6.59 -4.59
C SER A 263 45.60 6.54 -5.49
N VAL A 264 45.58 5.69 -6.50
CA VAL A 264 44.42 5.48 -7.39
C VAL A 264 43.21 5.01 -6.58
N ILE A 265 43.41 4.02 -5.72
CA ILE A 265 42.37 3.49 -4.85
C ILE A 265 41.85 4.55 -3.86
N VAL A 266 42.77 5.27 -3.21
CA VAL A 266 42.37 6.33 -2.26
C VAL A 266 41.60 7.43 -2.95
N ASN A 267 41.97 7.80 -4.18
CA ASN A 267 41.26 8.81 -4.96
C ASN A 267 39.86 8.30 -5.37
N ALA A 268 39.75 7.05 -5.79
CA ALA A 268 38.45 6.43 -6.11
C ALA A 268 37.50 6.45 -4.88
N LEU A 269 38.00 6.02 -3.73
CA LEU A 269 37.23 6.03 -2.48
C LEU A 269 36.75 7.44 -2.13
N ARG A 270 37.63 8.46 -2.21
CA ARG A 270 37.25 9.85 -1.94
C ARG A 270 36.19 10.39 -2.90
N LYS A 271 36.30 10.06 -4.18
CA LYS A 271 35.29 10.47 -5.18
C LYS A 271 33.92 9.85 -4.88
N LEU A 272 33.87 8.55 -4.56
CA LEU A 272 32.66 7.82 -4.22
C LEU A 272 32.06 8.26 -2.89
N GLU A 273 32.90 8.56 -1.91
CA GLU A 273 32.47 9.12 -0.61
C GLU A 273 31.91 10.53 -0.78
N SER A 274 32.57 11.38 -1.60
CA SER A 274 32.05 12.72 -1.93
C SER A 274 30.73 12.68 -2.69
N ALA A 275 30.47 11.63 -3.44
CA ALA A 275 29.21 11.38 -4.13
C ALA A 275 28.13 10.72 -3.22
N GLY A 276 28.45 10.42 -1.97
CA GLY A 276 27.53 9.77 -1.01
C GLY A 276 27.21 8.31 -1.33
N LEU A 277 28.02 7.62 -2.15
CA LEU A 277 27.78 6.24 -2.55
C LEU A 277 28.39 5.22 -1.59
N ILE A 278 29.44 5.62 -0.86
CA ILE A 278 30.11 4.84 0.16
C ILE A 278 30.44 5.69 1.38
N GLU A 279 30.64 5.06 2.51
CA GLU A 279 31.38 5.59 3.66
C GLU A 279 32.70 4.87 3.76
N SER A 280 33.79 5.60 4.05
CA SER A 280 35.09 5.01 4.25
C SER A 280 35.75 5.49 5.54
N ARG A 281 36.43 4.57 6.24
CA ARG A 281 37.16 4.88 7.47
C ARG A 281 38.50 4.15 7.50
N SER A 282 39.60 4.90 7.62
CA SER A 282 40.92 4.31 7.76
C SER A 282 41.09 3.62 9.13
N LEU A 283 41.53 2.37 9.11
CA LEU A 283 41.88 1.58 10.30
C LEU A 283 43.40 1.44 10.47
N GLY A 284 44.18 2.35 9.87
CA GLY A 284 45.63 2.33 9.90
C GLY A 284 46.21 1.09 9.18
N MET A 285 47.06 0.33 9.83
CA MET A 285 47.68 -0.87 9.25
C MET A 285 46.70 -2.00 8.96
N LYS A 286 45.49 -1.96 9.56
CA LYS A 286 44.45 -2.99 9.35
C LYS A 286 43.69 -2.80 8.05
N GLY A 287 43.85 -1.69 7.34
CA GLY A 287 43.17 -1.40 6.10
C GLY A 287 42.18 -0.25 6.19
N THR A 288 41.19 -0.22 5.28
CA THR A 288 40.13 0.75 5.24
C THR A 288 38.80 0.00 5.37
N TYR A 289 37.99 0.39 6.34
CA TYR A 289 36.60 -0.02 6.43
C TYR A 289 35.81 0.73 5.39
N ILE A 290 34.97 0.04 4.66
CA ILE A 290 34.13 0.58 3.60
C ILE A 290 32.72 0.05 3.80
N LYS A 291 31.72 0.95 3.71
CA LYS A 291 30.32 0.63 3.72
C LYS A 291 29.68 1.21 2.46
N VAL A 292 28.99 0.36 1.72
CA VAL A 292 28.24 0.77 0.52
C VAL A 292 26.88 1.30 0.95
N LEU A 293 26.57 2.55 0.53
CA LEU A 293 25.30 3.22 0.85
C LEU A 293 24.27 3.03 -0.27
N SER A 294 24.72 2.93 -1.54
CA SER A 294 23.85 2.77 -2.69
C SER A 294 23.98 1.37 -3.31
N PRO A 295 22.96 0.52 -3.22
CA PRO A 295 22.96 -0.79 -3.92
C PRO A 295 23.08 -0.64 -5.44
N LEU A 296 22.50 0.41 -6.04
CA LEU A 296 22.60 0.71 -7.47
C LEU A 296 24.04 0.90 -7.94
N PHE A 297 24.92 1.39 -7.07
CA PHE A 297 26.34 1.53 -7.39
C PHE A 297 26.99 0.16 -7.60
N VAL A 298 26.65 -0.85 -6.82
CA VAL A 298 27.19 -2.22 -6.97
C VAL A 298 26.70 -2.86 -8.27
N GLU A 299 25.43 -2.63 -8.60
CA GLU A 299 24.83 -3.12 -9.86
C GLU A 299 25.52 -2.48 -11.07
N GLU A 300 25.73 -1.17 -11.05
CA GLU A 300 26.38 -0.44 -12.16
C GLU A 300 27.85 -0.80 -12.33
N LEU A 301 28.55 -1.18 -11.26
CA LEU A 301 29.90 -1.75 -11.31
C LEU A 301 29.94 -3.14 -11.97
N GLY A 302 28.79 -3.81 -12.13
CA GLY A 302 28.72 -5.17 -12.68
C GLY A 302 29.32 -6.24 -11.76
N VAL A 303 29.38 -5.97 -10.46
CA VAL A 303 29.79 -6.96 -9.45
C VAL A 303 28.52 -7.71 -9.01
N ALA A 304 28.46 -9.03 -9.29
CA ALA A 304 27.34 -9.84 -8.85
C ALA A 304 27.27 -9.81 -7.30
N SER A 305 26.24 -9.16 -6.77
CA SER A 305 25.99 -9.18 -5.34
C SER A 305 25.56 -10.58 -4.92
N SER A 306 26.35 -11.23 -4.08
CA SER A 306 26.03 -12.54 -3.49
C SER A 306 24.91 -12.46 -2.42
N THR A 307 24.32 -11.30 -2.22
CA THR A 307 23.24 -11.08 -1.25
C THR A 307 21.95 -10.78 -1.99
N ARG A 308 21.06 -11.77 -2.09
CA ARG A 308 19.64 -11.52 -2.36
C ARG A 308 19.09 -10.66 -1.21
N VAL A 309 18.83 -9.40 -1.47
CA VAL A 309 18.04 -8.56 -0.58
C VAL A 309 16.64 -9.16 -0.55
N ALA A 310 16.23 -9.70 0.59
CA ALA A 310 14.84 -10.09 0.82
C ALA A 310 14.03 -8.78 0.88
N TYR A 311 13.13 -8.61 -0.09
CA TYR A 311 12.07 -7.59 -0.09
C TYR A 311 10.89 -8.06 0.75
#